data_5b38a97b3bdb949ed9eb4fb66e64821c
#
_entry.id   5b38a97b3bdb949ed9eb4fb66e64821c
#
_cell.length_a   1.000
_cell.length_b   1.000
_cell.length_c   1.000
_cell.angle_alpha   90.00
_cell.angle_beta   90.00
_cell.angle_gamma   90.00
#
_symmetry.space_group_name_H-M   'P 1'
#
loop_
_entity.id
_entity.type
_entity.pdbx_description
1 polymer ?
#
loop_
_entity_poly.entity_id
_entity_poly.type
_entity_poly.pdbx_seq_one_letter_code
_entity_poly.pdbx_strand_id
1 'polypeptide(L)'
;MENKIVKYVVCFKHKSTNEVKYFAREGRPSYDIINNIKYKKKVFELTYNINCAMNFSKETVAETCIHSLIIGYRRDLLDTYDIYVGENLIDVNEVDVKDVVKVIETVFYYSLQAKHSTSHEDLDTNKLVKYLTEDNTLVMLGKAKDLLKEKIK
;
A
#
# COMPACT_ATOMS: atom_id res chain seq x y z
N MET A 1 12.60 -24.62 -1.19
CA MET A 1 11.30 -24.21 -1.73
C MET A 1 11.23 -22.69 -1.72
N GLU A 2 11.03 -22.09 -2.89
CA GLU A 2 10.85 -20.63 -2.97
C GLU A 2 9.49 -20.29 -2.34
N ASN A 3 9.51 -19.70 -1.17
CA ASN A 3 8.31 -19.20 -0.52
C ASN A 3 7.93 -17.85 -1.14
N LYS A 4 7.29 -17.87 -2.30
CA LYS A 4 6.71 -16.67 -2.92
C LYS A 4 5.27 -16.50 -2.47
N ILE A 5 4.92 -15.31 -2.03
CA ILE A 5 3.54 -14.90 -1.78
C ILE A 5 3.04 -14.15 -3.00
N VAL A 6 1.92 -14.58 -3.54
CA VAL A 6 1.22 -13.84 -4.60
C VAL A 6 0.41 -12.74 -3.95
N LYS A 7 0.66 -11.51 -4.36
CA LYS A 7 -0.17 -10.34 -4.07
C LYS A 7 -0.69 -9.78 -5.39
N TYR A 8 -1.77 -9.07 -5.32
CA TYR A 8 -2.41 -8.48 -6.49
C TYR A 8 -2.19 -6.97 -6.49
N VAL A 9 -1.98 -6.40 -7.66
CA VAL A 9 -1.77 -4.96 -7.86
C VAL A 9 -2.68 -4.47 -8.97
N VAL A 10 -3.05 -3.20 -8.93
CA VAL A 10 -3.78 -2.58 -10.03
C VAL A 10 -2.79 -1.96 -11.00
N CYS A 11 -2.84 -2.41 -12.25
CA CYS A 11 -1.98 -2.00 -13.35
C CYS A 11 -2.69 -0.99 -14.25
N PHE A 12 -1.96 0.03 -14.67
CA PHE A 12 -2.35 1.05 -15.65
C PHE A 12 -1.43 0.95 -16.86
N LYS A 13 -1.88 0.29 -17.91
CA LYS A 13 -1.14 0.21 -19.17
C LYS A 13 -1.54 1.34 -20.09
N HIS A 14 -0.62 2.22 -20.44
CA HIS A 14 -0.89 3.33 -21.31
C HIS A 14 -1.12 2.83 -22.75
N LYS A 15 -2.25 3.16 -23.35
CA LYS A 15 -2.69 2.60 -24.65
C LYS A 15 -1.75 2.92 -25.81
N SER A 16 -1.11 4.10 -25.81
CA SER A 16 -0.24 4.51 -26.91
C SER A 16 1.23 4.13 -26.71
N THR A 17 1.74 4.14 -25.47
CA THR A 17 3.16 3.87 -25.20
C THR A 17 3.41 2.44 -24.71
N ASN A 18 2.37 1.70 -24.33
CA ASN A 18 2.44 0.40 -23.65
C ASN A 18 3.18 0.41 -22.30
N GLU A 19 3.54 1.59 -21.78
CA GLU A 19 4.12 1.72 -20.45
C GLU A 19 3.12 1.27 -19.37
N VAL A 20 3.61 0.52 -18.39
CA VAL A 20 2.81 0.05 -17.26
C VAL A 20 3.21 0.82 -16.01
N LYS A 21 2.20 1.37 -15.32
CA LYS A 21 2.31 1.96 -14.00
C LYS A 21 1.39 1.20 -13.05
N TYR A 22 1.68 1.30 -11.78
CA TYR A 22 0.93 0.61 -10.73
C TYR A 22 0.27 1.61 -9.80
N PHE A 23 -0.93 1.30 -9.32
CA PHE A 23 -1.62 2.11 -8.32
C PHE A 23 -0.85 2.06 -6.99
N ALA A 24 -0.41 3.22 -6.50
CA ALA A 24 0.30 3.32 -5.24
C ALA A 24 -0.64 3.70 -4.09
N ARG A 25 -1.43 4.76 -4.28
CA ARG A 25 -2.38 5.25 -3.26
C ARG A 25 -3.32 6.32 -3.84
N GLU A 26 -4.34 6.67 -3.05
CA GLU A 26 -5.08 7.91 -3.30
C GLU A 26 -4.18 9.11 -2.94
N GLY A 27 -4.06 10.04 -3.88
CA GLY A 27 -3.37 11.30 -3.68
C GLY A 27 -4.28 12.34 -3.01
N ARG A 28 -3.73 13.53 -2.77
CA ARG A 28 -4.53 14.66 -2.29
C ARG A 28 -5.55 15.04 -3.35
N PRO A 29 -6.82 15.25 -2.97
CA PRO A 29 -7.85 15.61 -3.93
C PRO A 29 -7.51 16.96 -4.59
N SER A 30 -7.68 17.02 -5.90
CA SER A 30 -7.71 18.28 -6.65
C SER A 30 -9.13 18.82 -6.72
N TYR A 31 -9.26 20.06 -7.16
CA TYR A 31 -10.54 20.70 -7.31
C TYR A 31 -10.61 21.38 -8.67
N ASP A 32 -11.65 21.02 -9.44
CA ASP A 32 -11.99 21.72 -10.67
C ASP A 32 -13.05 22.78 -10.38
N ILE A 33 -12.95 23.96 -11.01
CA ILE A 33 -13.94 25.03 -10.90
C ILE A 33 -14.67 25.10 -12.25
N ILE A 34 -15.94 24.73 -12.24
CA ILE A 34 -16.81 24.79 -13.41
C ILE A 34 -18.00 25.68 -13.04
N ASN A 35 -18.25 26.75 -13.80
CA ASN A 35 -19.31 27.71 -13.54
C ASN A 35 -19.34 28.25 -12.10
N ASN A 36 -18.16 28.58 -11.55
CA ASN A 36 -17.96 29.02 -10.16
C ASN A 36 -18.31 27.99 -9.08
N ILE A 37 -18.57 26.74 -9.45
CA ILE A 37 -18.80 25.64 -8.52
C ILE A 37 -17.54 24.81 -8.41
N LYS A 38 -17.11 24.54 -7.16
CA LYS A 38 -15.91 23.76 -6.86
C LYS A 38 -16.23 22.26 -6.78
N TYR A 39 -15.71 21.49 -7.70
CA TYR A 39 -15.86 20.03 -7.76
C TYR A 39 -14.61 19.35 -7.24
N LYS A 40 -14.78 18.46 -6.29
CA LYS A 40 -13.69 17.62 -5.76
C LYS A 40 -13.38 16.51 -6.74
N LYS A 41 -12.13 16.44 -7.21
CA LYS A 41 -11.64 15.40 -8.10
C LYS A 41 -10.69 14.48 -7.34
N LYS A 42 -10.93 13.16 -7.36
CA LYS A 42 -9.99 12.19 -6.81
C LYS A 42 -8.75 12.11 -7.69
N VAL A 43 -7.60 12.09 -7.04
CA VAL A 43 -6.29 11.93 -7.67
C VAL A 43 -5.72 10.60 -7.24
N PHE A 44 -5.13 9.86 -8.17
CA PHE A 44 -4.45 8.60 -7.91
C PHE A 44 -2.97 8.77 -8.17
N GLU A 45 -2.15 8.36 -7.22
CA GLU A 45 -0.71 8.31 -7.38
C GLU A 45 -0.33 6.97 -8.00
N LEU A 46 0.43 7.04 -9.09
CA LEU A 46 0.93 5.88 -9.82
C LEU A 46 2.44 5.78 -9.66
N THR A 47 2.96 4.57 -9.63
CA THR A 47 4.39 4.27 -9.56
C THR A 47 4.81 3.34 -10.68
N TYR A 48 6.05 3.45 -11.13
CA TYR A 48 6.66 2.48 -12.05
C TYR A 48 7.22 1.25 -11.33
N ASN A 49 7.45 1.36 -10.02
CA ASN A 49 8.00 0.27 -9.23
C ASN A 49 6.88 -0.56 -8.60
N ILE A 50 6.74 -1.81 -9.02
CA ILE A 50 5.72 -2.73 -8.51
C ILE A 50 5.85 -2.95 -6.99
N ASN A 51 7.06 -2.84 -6.42
CA ASN A 51 7.27 -2.99 -4.98
C ASN A 51 6.75 -1.79 -4.16
N CYS A 52 6.50 -0.65 -4.83
CA CYS A 52 5.89 0.54 -4.24
C CYS A 52 4.37 0.60 -4.51
N ALA A 53 3.81 -0.38 -5.22
CA ALA A 53 2.40 -0.45 -5.51
C ALA A 53 1.59 -0.85 -4.27
N MET A 54 0.31 -0.45 -4.25
CA MET A 54 -0.64 -0.97 -3.28
C MET A 54 -0.89 -2.45 -3.57
N ASN A 55 -0.63 -3.30 -2.58
CA ASN A 55 -0.80 -4.74 -2.68
C ASN A 55 -2.12 -5.17 -2.06
N PHE A 56 -2.85 -6.03 -2.75
CA PHE A 56 -4.10 -6.62 -2.29
C PHE A 56 -3.89 -8.11 -2.00
N SER A 57 -4.54 -8.61 -0.96
CA SER A 57 -4.44 -10.03 -0.57
C SER A 57 -5.25 -10.96 -1.47
N LYS A 58 -6.24 -10.43 -2.19
CA LYS A 58 -7.13 -11.17 -3.08
C LYS A 58 -7.35 -10.39 -4.37
N GLU A 59 -7.43 -11.11 -5.47
CA GLU A 59 -7.73 -10.54 -6.79
C GLU A 59 -9.04 -9.77 -6.81
N THR A 60 -10.09 -10.34 -6.22
CA THR A 60 -11.43 -9.72 -6.15
C THR A 60 -11.43 -8.37 -5.41
N VAL A 61 -10.52 -8.16 -4.44
CA VAL A 61 -10.38 -6.88 -3.75
C VAL A 61 -9.72 -5.85 -4.66
N ALA A 62 -8.72 -6.26 -5.44
CA ALA A 62 -8.10 -5.40 -6.44
C ALA A 62 -9.09 -5.01 -7.56
N GLU A 63 -9.91 -5.96 -8.04
CA GLU A 63 -10.99 -5.69 -9.00
C GLU A 63 -12.02 -4.72 -8.43
N THR A 64 -12.42 -4.88 -7.17
CA THR A 64 -13.32 -3.96 -6.49
C THR A 64 -12.72 -2.56 -6.41
N CYS A 65 -11.41 -2.45 -6.15
CA CYS A 65 -10.71 -1.17 -6.19
C CYS A 65 -10.77 -0.52 -7.58
N ILE A 66 -10.58 -1.29 -8.66
CA ILE A 66 -10.72 -0.77 -10.02
C ILE A 66 -12.12 -0.22 -10.25
N HIS A 67 -13.15 -0.99 -9.98
CA HIS A 67 -14.52 -0.63 -10.33
C HIS A 67 -15.09 0.46 -9.43
N SER A 68 -14.96 0.34 -8.12
CA SER A 68 -15.61 1.26 -7.18
C SER A 68 -14.80 2.53 -6.92
N LEU A 69 -13.48 2.44 -6.87
CA LEU A 69 -12.64 3.59 -6.57
C LEU A 69 -12.16 4.30 -7.84
N ILE A 70 -11.52 3.56 -8.75
CA ILE A 70 -10.86 4.18 -9.89
C ILE A 70 -11.87 4.56 -10.96
N ILE A 71 -12.58 3.59 -11.52
CA ILE A 71 -13.55 3.84 -12.60
C ILE A 71 -14.75 4.63 -12.09
N GLY A 72 -15.20 4.35 -10.86
CA GLY A 72 -16.33 5.07 -10.25
C GLY A 72 -16.12 6.58 -10.12
N TYR A 73 -14.88 7.02 -9.90
CA TYR A 73 -14.53 8.45 -9.74
C TYR A 73 -13.75 9.05 -10.91
N ARG A 74 -13.06 8.23 -11.69
CA ARG A 74 -12.15 8.67 -12.75
C ARG A 74 -12.27 7.83 -14.02
N ARG A 75 -13.49 7.72 -14.52
CA ARG A 75 -13.79 6.99 -15.76
C ARG A 75 -13.00 7.51 -16.97
N ASP A 76 -12.62 8.79 -16.93
CA ASP A 76 -11.76 9.44 -17.92
C ASP A 76 -10.41 8.74 -18.10
N LEU A 77 -9.92 8.03 -17.08
CA LEU A 77 -8.65 7.27 -17.19
C LEU A 77 -8.74 6.11 -18.18
N LEU A 78 -9.93 5.58 -18.45
CA LEU A 78 -10.12 4.51 -19.44
C LEU A 78 -9.85 4.96 -20.88
N ASP A 79 -9.88 6.25 -21.15
CA ASP A 79 -9.52 6.78 -22.48
C ASP A 79 -8.01 6.66 -22.74
N THR A 80 -7.20 6.73 -21.68
CA THR A 80 -5.74 6.74 -21.74
C THR A 80 -5.11 5.39 -21.37
N TYR A 81 -5.74 4.66 -20.45
CA TYR A 81 -5.18 3.44 -19.87
C TYR A 81 -6.11 2.24 -20.00
N ASP A 82 -5.51 1.08 -20.24
CA ASP A 82 -6.12 -0.19 -19.92
C ASP A 82 -5.80 -0.51 -18.46
N ILE A 83 -6.85 -0.69 -17.63
CA ILE A 83 -6.72 -0.88 -16.18
C ILE A 83 -7.11 -2.31 -15.85
N TYR A 84 -6.21 -3.05 -15.22
CA TYR A 84 -6.40 -4.47 -14.92
C TYR A 84 -5.68 -4.89 -13.64
N VAL A 85 -6.01 -6.07 -13.13
CA VAL A 85 -5.31 -6.68 -12.00
C VAL A 85 -4.11 -7.48 -12.51
N GLY A 86 -2.94 -7.22 -11.93
CA GLY A 86 -1.72 -7.99 -12.15
C GLY A 86 -1.29 -8.69 -10.87
N GLU A 87 -0.36 -9.64 -11.01
CA GLU A 87 0.25 -10.34 -9.88
C GLU A 87 1.59 -9.70 -9.51
N ASN A 88 1.85 -9.58 -8.21
CA ASN A 88 3.14 -9.23 -7.65
C ASN A 88 3.64 -10.40 -6.82
N LEU A 89 4.70 -11.06 -7.30
CA LEU A 89 5.34 -12.16 -6.60
C LEU A 89 6.34 -11.59 -5.59
N ILE A 90 5.95 -11.59 -4.32
CA ILE A 90 6.84 -11.13 -3.24
C ILE A 90 7.63 -12.33 -2.75
N ASP A 91 8.96 -12.27 -2.92
CA ASP A 91 9.85 -13.26 -2.34
C ASP A 91 9.89 -13.09 -0.82
N VAL A 92 9.37 -14.11 -0.15
CA VAL A 92 9.26 -14.11 1.31
C VAL A 92 10.65 -14.28 1.96
N ASN A 93 11.68 -14.71 1.22
CA ASN A 93 13.02 -14.91 1.74
C ASN A 93 13.90 -13.64 1.74
N GLU A 94 13.51 -12.61 1.00
CA GLU A 94 14.24 -11.32 0.92
C GLU A 94 13.79 -10.28 1.94
N VAL A 95 13.49 -10.67 3.17
CA VAL A 95 13.39 -9.66 4.23
C VAL A 95 14.78 -9.24 4.61
N ASP A 96 15.19 -8.08 4.19
CA ASP A 96 16.40 -7.45 4.68
C ASP A 96 16.26 -7.28 6.21
N VAL A 97 17.27 -7.73 6.95
CA VAL A 97 17.35 -7.53 8.41
C VAL A 97 17.12 -6.05 8.77
N LYS A 98 17.50 -5.12 7.87
CA LYS A 98 17.25 -3.68 8.01
C LYS A 98 15.76 -3.34 8.06
N ASP A 99 14.92 -4.00 7.25
CA ASP A 99 13.49 -3.77 7.25
C ASP A 99 12.83 -4.27 8.53
N VAL A 100 13.31 -5.41 9.04
CA VAL A 100 12.89 -5.94 10.34
C VAL A 100 13.26 -4.99 11.47
N VAL A 101 14.49 -4.49 11.48
CA VAL A 101 14.97 -3.51 12.46
C VAL A 101 14.11 -2.25 12.41
N LYS A 102 13.82 -1.72 11.22
CA LYS A 102 12.99 -0.54 11.04
C LYS A 102 11.57 -0.71 11.59
N VAL A 103 10.96 -1.90 11.40
CA VAL A 103 9.64 -2.21 11.98
C VAL A 103 9.72 -2.21 13.49
N ILE A 104 10.75 -2.86 14.07
CA ILE A 104 10.96 -2.92 15.52
C ILE A 104 11.18 -1.53 16.10
N GLU A 105 12.03 -0.72 15.48
CA GLU A 105 12.31 0.67 15.90
C GLU A 105 11.03 1.52 15.86
N THR A 106 10.22 1.37 14.81
CA THR A 106 8.95 2.11 14.68
C THR A 106 7.97 1.72 15.79
N VAL A 107 7.78 0.42 16.05
CA VAL A 107 6.92 -0.06 17.14
C VAL A 107 7.44 0.42 18.50
N PHE A 108 8.75 0.36 18.71
CA PHE A 108 9.37 0.83 19.94
C PHE A 108 9.18 2.33 20.16
N TYR A 109 9.37 3.15 19.11
CA TYR A 109 9.17 4.59 19.15
C TYR A 109 7.74 4.97 19.53
N TYR A 110 6.75 4.35 18.88
CA TYR A 110 5.34 4.58 19.21
C TYR A 110 4.98 4.10 20.62
N SER A 111 5.57 2.99 21.08
CA SER A 111 5.37 2.49 22.43
C SER A 111 5.95 3.44 23.49
N LEU A 112 7.10 4.05 23.21
CA LEU A 112 7.69 5.08 24.09
C LEU A 112 6.82 6.33 24.13
N GLN A 113 6.32 6.80 22.99
CA GLN A 113 5.41 7.95 22.93
C GLN A 113 4.14 7.67 23.76
N ALA A 114 3.56 6.47 23.63
CA ALA A 114 2.42 6.06 24.41
C ALA A 114 2.68 6.11 25.92
N LYS A 115 3.87 5.71 26.35
CA LYS A 115 4.25 5.70 27.77
C LYS A 115 4.47 7.09 28.35
N HIS A 116 4.95 8.03 27.53
CA HIS A 116 5.30 9.39 27.96
C HIS A 116 4.23 10.45 27.65
N SER A 117 3.22 10.09 26.86
CA SER A 117 2.10 10.99 26.59
C SER A 117 1.20 11.09 27.82
N THR A 118 1.06 12.31 28.33
CA THR A 118 0.14 12.63 29.45
C THR A 118 -1.27 12.92 28.98
N SER A 119 -1.48 13.05 27.68
CA SER A 119 -2.80 13.22 27.06
C SER A 119 -3.04 12.14 26.01
N HIS A 120 -4.19 11.49 26.07
CA HIS A 120 -4.60 10.48 25.07
C HIS A 120 -4.83 11.08 23.66
N GLU A 121 -4.86 12.40 23.53
CA GLU A 121 -5.11 13.11 22.28
C GLU A 121 -3.89 13.16 21.34
N ASP A 122 -2.67 13.04 21.88
CA ASP A 122 -1.43 13.11 21.09
C ASP A 122 -1.02 11.76 20.48
N LEU A 123 -1.69 10.68 20.88
CA LEU A 123 -1.38 9.34 20.36
C LEU A 123 -2.24 9.05 19.15
N ASP A 124 -1.66 9.15 17.98
CA ASP A 124 -2.32 8.69 16.77
C ASP A 124 -2.29 7.16 16.70
N THR A 125 -3.06 6.54 17.62
CA THR A 125 -3.26 5.09 17.70
C THR A 125 -3.77 4.54 16.36
N ASN A 126 -4.50 5.34 15.59
CA ASN A 126 -4.98 4.96 14.26
C ASN A 126 -3.84 4.79 13.27
N LYS A 127 -2.80 5.63 13.34
CA LYS A 127 -1.60 5.47 12.51
C LYS A 127 -0.82 4.22 12.86
N LEU A 128 -0.65 3.94 14.15
CA LEU A 128 0.04 2.72 14.59
C LEU A 128 -0.74 1.47 14.19
N VAL A 129 -2.06 1.44 14.44
CA VAL A 129 -2.93 0.32 14.04
C VAL A 129 -2.88 0.13 12.53
N LYS A 130 -3.00 1.21 11.76
CA LYS A 130 -2.91 1.16 10.31
C LYS A 130 -1.56 0.61 9.84
N TYR A 131 -0.46 1.08 10.42
CA TYR A 131 0.89 0.61 10.10
C TYR A 131 1.07 -0.87 10.44
N LEU A 132 0.61 -1.31 11.61
CA LEU A 132 0.71 -2.70 12.05
C LEU A 132 -0.21 -3.65 11.26
N THR A 133 -1.30 -3.14 10.70
CA THR A 133 -2.24 -3.92 9.88
C THR A 133 -1.91 -3.89 8.39
N GLU A 134 -0.94 -3.10 7.94
CA GLU A 134 -0.44 -3.18 6.59
C GLU A 134 0.12 -4.58 6.31
N ASP A 135 -0.33 -5.21 5.22
CA ASP A 135 0.05 -6.59 4.87
C ASP A 135 1.57 -6.81 4.89
N ASN A 136 2.32 -5.84 4.38
CA ASN A 136 3.80 -5.91 4.37
C ASN A 136 4.39 -5.90 5.78
N THR A 137 3.83 -5.10 6.70
CA THR A 137 4.28 -5.03 8.09
C THR A 137 4.01 -6.34 8.83
N LEU A 138 2.84 -6.95 8.65
CA LEU A 138 2.50 -8.25 9.22
C LEU A 138 3.40 -9.37 8.68
N VAL A 139 3.70 -9.36 7.38
CA VAL A 139 4.66 -10.30 6.77
C VAL A 139 6.05 -10.11 7.37
N MET A 140 6.53 -8.87 7.50
CA MET A 140 7.82 -8.56 8.12
C MET A 140 7.90 -8.99 9.58
N LEU A 141 6.86 -8.72 10.39
CA LEU A 141 6.78 -9.13 11.78
C LEU A 141 6.78 -10.67 11.91
N GLY A 142 6.06 -11.37 11.04
CA GLY A 142 6.05 -12.83 10.99
C GLY A 142 7.44 -13.40 10.78
N LYS A 143 8.19 -12.84 9.84
CA LYS A 143 9.56 -13.27 9.53
C LYS A 143 10.58 -12.89 10.61
N ALA A 144 10.46 -11.69 11.18
CA ALA A 144 11.28 -11.30 12.33
C ALA A 144 11.13 -12.32 13.46
N LYS A 145 9.88 -12.75 13.72
CA LYS A 145 9.57 -13.77 14.70
C LYS A 145 10.24 -15.11 14.36
N ASP A 146 10.22 -15.53 13.11
CA ASP A 146 10.78 -16.81 12.67
C ASP A 146 12.30 -16.80 12.72
N LEU A 147 12.95 -15.71 12.26
CA LEU A 147 14.40 -15.50 12.40
C LEU A 147 14.86 -15.49 13.86
N LEU A 148 14.11 -14.85 14.76
CA LEU A 148 14.42 -14.83 16.18
C LEU A 148 14.28 -16.23 16.79
N LYS A 149 13.29 -17.03 16.39
CA LYS A 149 13.13 -18.42 16.84
C LYS A 149 14.29 -19.32 16.41
N GLU A 150 14.82 -19.14 15.21
CA GLU A 150 15.98 -19.91 14.72
C GLU A 150 17.26 -19.60 15.50
N LYS A 151 17.42 -18.36 15.97
CA LYS A 151 18.60 -17.93 16.75
C LYS A 151 18.53 -18.29 18.24
N ILE A 152 17.37 -18.67 18.75
CA ILE A 152 17.17 -19.07 20.16
C ILE A 152 17.34 -20.60 20.33
N LYS A 153 17.43 -21.35 19.22
CA LYS A 153 17.82 -22.79 19.23
C LYS A 153 19.31 -22.92 19.23
#